data_a3e7b46a6d254cef360c1cd2e283e62d
#
_entry.id   a3e7b46a6d254cef360c1cd2e283e62d
#
_cell.length_a   1.000
_cell.length_b   1.000
_cell.length_c   1.000
_cell.angle_alpha   90.00
_cell.angle_beta   90.00
_cell.angle_gamma   90.00
#
_symmetry.space_group_name_H-M   'P 1'
#
loop_
_entity.id
_entity.type
_entity.pdbx_description
1 polymer ?
#
loop_
_entity_poly.entity_id
_entity_poly.type
_entity_poly.pdbx_seq_one_letter_code
_entity_poly.pdbx_strand_id
1 'polypeptide(L)'
;MKYDVIVIGAGPAGLAAAIEAKKKTESVLLIERDREAGGILNQCIHNGFGLHEFKLELTGPEYAERFIREAEAMGIEIKLNTMVMEVTEDRKIIAVNEDGVHHYEAGAIVLAMGCRERTAGAIALSGYRPAGVMTAGAAQRLMNMEGLEVGKEVVVYGSGDIGLIMARRMTLEGAKVKAVVEIMPFSSGLNRNIAQCLEDYDIPLLLHHKITRVFGKHRVEAVEITALDENGKETDNREVVSCDTLLLSIGLIPENELSEKAGVTMDRLTKGAVVTEDCATSVEGIFACGNVLHVHDIVDFVTAEARTAGSKAADFALGAKLHTGACIPTRPERGIRYVLPQSVHADEKEHVKLSMRTDGIYRRQWIKVKSNGEEIYKKAGNVLVPSEMIILELGPEELANVNGEITVELEER
;
A
#
# COMPACT_ATOMS: atom_id res chain seq x y z
N MET A 1 18.83 24.20 -3.40
CA MET A 1 17.59 24.91 -2.97
C MET A 1 17.19 24.36 -1.62
N LYS A 2 16.60 25.19 -0.75
CA LYS A 2 16.26 24.79 0.61
C LYS A 2 14.75 24.93 0.84
N TYR A 3 14.14 23.95 1.47
CA TYR A 3 12.71 23.91 1.82
C TYR A 3 12.57 23.46 3.29
N ASP A 4 11.48 23.84 3.93
CA ASP A 4 11.17 23.34 5.26
C ASP A 4 10.73 21.88 5.18
N VAL A 5 9.81 21.55 4.25
CA VAL A 5 9.36 20.18 4.02
C VAL A 5 9.48 19.82 2.54
N ILE A 6 10.09 18.66 2.25
CA ILE A 6 10.07 18.06 0.92
C ILE A 6 9.32 16.73 1.01
N VAL A 7 8.31 16.58 0.16
CA VAL A 7 7.54 15.34 0.01
C VAL A 7 7.94 14.64 -1.28
N ILE A 8 8.24 13.35 -1.22
CA ILE A 8 8.66 12.54 -2.37
C ILE A 8 7.53 11.60 -2.77
N GLY A 9 6.97 11.84 -3.97
CA GLY A 9 5.83 11.15 -4.55
C GLY A 9 4.54 11.97 -4.43
N ALA A 10 3.90 12.30 -5.57
CA ALA A 10 2.64 13.06 -5.63
C ALA A 10 1.41 12.16 -5.84
N GLY A 11 1.43 10.94 -5.29
CA GLY A 11 0.24 10.12 -5.13
C GLY A 11 -0.65 10.62 -3.98
N PRO A 12 -1.72 9.90 -3.61
CA PRO A 12 -2.66 10.33 -2.56
C PRO A 12 -1.98 10.63 -1.22
N ALA A 13 -0.98 9.82 -0.83
CA ALA A 13 -0.23 10.05 0.40
C ALA A 13 0.55 11.37 0.33
N GLY A 14 1.34 11.57 -0.74
CA GLY A 14 2.19 12.75 -0.84
C GLY A 14 1.39 14.05 -0.97
N LEU A 15 0.29 14.05 -1.73
CA LEU A 15 -0.60 15.19 -1.82
C LEU A 15 -1.19 15.57 -0.46
N ALA A 16 -1.72 14.60 0.28
CA ALA A 16 -2.29 14.83 1.61
C ALA A 16 -1.23 15.32 2.61
N ALA A 17 -0.03 14.73 2.60
CA ALA A 17 1.08 15.14 3.46
C ALA A 17 1.55 16.59 3.14
N ALA A 18 1.69 16.92 1.85
CA ALA A 18 2.12 18.25 1.42
C ALA A 18 1.09 19.33 1.81
N ILE A 19 -0.20 19.05 1.65
CA ILE A 19 -1.29 19.95 2.07
C ILE A 19 -1.25 20.20 3.57
N GLU A 20 -1.11 19.16 4.39
CA GLU A 20 -1.03 19.34 5.84
C GLU A 20 0.24 20.09 6.28
N ALA A 21 1.39 19.80 5.66
CA ALA A 21 2.61 20.55 5.91
C ALA A 21 2.45 22.04 5.55
N LYS A 22 1.81 22.33 4.40
CA LYS A 22 1.58 23.69 3.92
C LYS A 22 0.70 24.54 4.85
N LYS A 23 -0.17 23.92 5.64
CA LYS A 23 -0.97 24.63 6.67
C LYS A 23 -0.09 25.23 7.79
N LYS A 24 1.13 24.74 7.96
CA LYS A 24 2.06 25.14 9.02
C LYS A 24 3.28 25.92 8.53
N THR A 25 3.72 25.69 7.29
CA THR A 25 4.86 26.40 6.68
C THR A 25 4.59 26.71 5.21
N GLU A 26 5.14 27.84 4.74
CA GLU A 26 5.03 28.25 3.34
C GLU A 26 6.02 27.51 2.41
N SER A 27 7.08 26.91 2.95
CA SER A 27 8.20 26.33 2.21
C SER A 27 8.04 24.82 2.05
N VAL A 28 7.10 24.40 1.18
CA VAL A 28 6.83 23.00 0.86
C VAL A 28 7.10 22.72 -0.60
N LEU A 29 7.86 21.65 -0.89
CA LEU A 29 8.09 21.11 -2.22
C LEU A 29 7.56 19.69 -2.32
N LEU A 30 6.81 19.39 -3.39
CA LEU A 30 6.35 18.05 -3.75
C LEU A 30 7.06 17.61 -5.04
N ILE A 31 7.75 16.46 -5.01
CA ILE A 31 8.52 15.94 -6.15
C ILE A 31 7.84 14.67 -6.67
N GLU A 32 7.57 14.63 -7.98
CA GLU A 32 6.94 13.49 -8.65
C GLU A 32 7.72 13.07 -9.90
N ARG A 33 7.95 11.77 -10.04
CA ARG A 33 8.67 11.19 -11.19
C ARG A 33 7.82 11.11 -12.46
N ASP A 34 6.49 11.01 -12.33
CA ASP A 34 5.59 10.92 -13.48
C ASP A 34 5.28 12.33 -14.05
N ARG A 35 4.68 12.37 -15.22
CA ARG A 35 4.26 13.57 -15.94
C ARG A 35 3.08 14.31 -15.31
N GLU A 36 2.39 13.68 -14.34
CA GLU A 36 1.22 14.21 -13.67
C GLU A 36 1.15 13.75 -12.21
N ALA A 37 0.55 14.55 -11.35
CA ALA A 37 0.25 14.20 -9.98
C ALA A 37 -0.97 13.27 -9.91
N GLY A 38 -1.19 12.59 -8.75
CA GLY A 38 -2.29 11.66 -8.52
C GLY A 38 -1.83 10.20 -8.35
N GLY A 39 -0.65 9.87 -8.90
CA GLY A 39 -0.05 8.53 -8.77
C GLY A 39 -0.94 7.44 -9.32
N ILE A 40 -1.04 6.31 -8.60
CA ILE A 40 -1.80 5.13 -9.03
C ILE A 40 -3.30 5.41 -9.21
N LEU A 41 -3.85 6.43 -8.56
CA LEU A 41 -5.28 6.77 -8.66
C LEU A 41 -5.68 7.16 -10.07
N ASN A 42 -4.78 7.75 -10.86
CA ASN A 42 -5.07 8.19 -12.23
C ASN A 42 -5.51 7.04 -13.15
N GLN A 43 -5.05 5.84 -12.89
CA GLN A 43 -5.45 4.64 -13.66
C GLN A 43 -6.64 3.89 -13.05
N CYS A 44 -7.09 4.24 -11.83
CA CYS A 44 -8.18 3.58 -11.11
C CYS A 44 -9.53 4.18 -11.45
N ILE A 45 -10.03 3.95 -12.68
CA ILE A 45 -11.28 4.56 -13.18
C ILE A 45 -12.56 3.94 -12.63
N HIS A 46 -12.46 2.90 -11.78
CA HIS A 46 -13.60 2.31 -11.07
C HIS A 46 -14.00 3.13 -9.83
N ASN A 47 -15.21 2.97 -9.36
CA ASN A 47 -15.73 3.60 -8.15
C ASN A 47 -15.22 2.92 -6.86
N GLY A 48 -15.46 3.58 -5.73
CA GLY A 48 -15.20 3.06 -4.39
C GLY A 48 -14.20 3.86 -3.58
N PHE A 49 -13.79 5.03 -4.04
CA PHE A 49 -12.87 5.95 -3.36
C PHE A 49 -13.65 7.08 -2.67
N GLY A 50 -13.15 7.58 -1.55
CA GLY A 50 -13.62 8.79 -0.90
C GLY A 50 -14.83 8.65 0.03
N LEU A 51 -15.27 7.43 0.32
CA LEU A 51 -16.42 7.20 1.19
C LEU A 51 -16.19 7.70 2.63
N HIS A 52 -14.98 7.55 3.15
CA HIS A 52 -14.61 8.03 4.49
C HIS A 52 -14.18 9.48 4.48
N GLU A 53 -13.42 9.89 3.47
CA GLU A 53 -12.85 11.23 3.36
C GLU A 53 -13.88 12.27 2.94
N PHE A 54 -14.60 12.02 1.84
CA PHE A 54 -15.52 13.00 1.24
C PHE A 54 -17.00 12.68 1.47
N LYS A 55 -17.33 11.52 2.05
CA LYS A 55 -18.70 10.99 2.15
C LYS A 55 -19.39 10.86 0.78
N LEU A 56 -18.59 10.66 -0.26
CA LEU A 56 -18.99 10.50 -1.65
C LEU A 56 -18.27 9.29 -2.24
N GLU A 57 -18.94 8.61 -3.16
CA GLU A 57 -18.32 7.55 -3.94
C GLU A 57 -17.73 8.15 -5.21
N LEU A 58 -16.40 8.11 -5.32
CA LEU A 58 -15.62 8.70 -6.40
C LEU A 58 -14.85 7.62 -7.16
N THR A 59 -14.42 7.96 -8.37
CA THR A 59 -13.34 7.25 -9.06
C THR A 59 -11.98 7.69 -8.54
N GLY A 60 -10.92 6.93 -8.87
CA GLY A 60 -9.55 7.31 -8.47
C GLY A 60 -9.13 8.68 -8.98
N PRO A 61 -9.30 9.00 -10.29
CA PRO A 61 -9.00 10.33 -10.82
C PRO A 61 -9.78 11.46 -10.16
N GLU A 62 -11.08 11.28 -9.87
CA GLU A 62 -11.89 12.28 -9.17
C GLU A 62 -11.39 12.52 -7.73
N TYR A 63 -10.94 11.46 -7.06
CA TYR A 63 -10.32 11.57 -5.73
C TYR A 63 -9.01 12.35 -5.81
N ALA A 64 -8.11 11.97 -6.72
CA ALA A 64 -6.82 12.63 -6.89
C ALA A 64 -6.97 14.11 -7.25
N GLU A 65 -7.86 14.44 -8.17
CA GLU A 65 -8.11 15.80 -8.65
C GLU A 65 -8.50 16.76 -7.52
N ARG A 66 -9.25 16.30 -6.52
CA ARG A 66 -9.61 17.12 -5.35
C ARG A 66 -8.39 17.57 -4.58
N PHE A 67 -7.45 16.65 -4.31
CA PHE A 67 -6.21 16.96 -3.62
C PHE A 67 -5.24 17.78 -4.47
N ILE A 68 -5.18 17.52 -5.77
CA ILE A 68 -4.36 18.31 -6.71
C ILE A 68 -4.81 19.76 -6.71
N ARG A 69 -6.11 20.01 -6.86
CA ARG A 69 -6.67 21.36 -6.82
C ARG A 69 -6.46 22.07 -5.48
N GLU A 70 -6.56 21.35 -4.37
CA GLU A 70 -6.30 21.90 -3.05
C GLU A 70 -4.81 22.30 -2.93
N ALA A 71 -3.88 21.42 -3.36
CA ALA A 71 -2.45 21.70 -3.34
C ALA A 71 -2.08 22.92 -4.21
N GLU A 72 -2.65 23.00 -5.42
CA GLU A 72 -2.48 24.14 -6.32
C GLU A 72 -3.05 25.45 -5.74
N ALA A 73 -4.25 25.42 -5.18
CA ALA A 73 -4.89 26.57 -4.54
C ALA A 73 -4.09 27.08 -3.34
N MET A 74 -3.38 26.21 -2.63
CA MET A 74 -2.46 26.56 -1.53
C MET A 74 -1.10 27.03 -2.03
N GLY A 75 -0.82 26.99 -3.32
CA GLY A 75 0.47 27.38 -3.91
C GLY A 75 1.61 26.45 -3.53
N ILE A 76 1.37 25.15 -3.39
CA ILE A 76 2.43 24.16 -3.19
C ILE A 76 3.21 24.01 -4.50
N GLU A 77 4.55 24.11 -4.40
CA GLU A 77 5.41 23.85 -5.56
C GLU A 77 5.44 22.35 -5.86
N ILE A 78 5.00 21.96 -7.07
CA ILE A 78 4.99 20.56 -7.54
C ILE A 78 5.98 20.44 -8.70
N LYS A 79 7.00 19.59 -8.55
CA LYS A 79 7.96 19.27 -9.61
C LYS A 79 7.64 17.90 -10.19
N LEU A 80 6.99 17.90 -11.35
CA LEU A 80 6.72 16.72 -12.16
C LEU A 80 7.93 16.31 -13.00
N ASN A 81 7.90 15.12 -13.60
CA ASN A 81 8.98 14.54 -14.42
C ASN A 81 10.34 14.59 -13.70
N THR A 82 10.34 14.55 -12.37
CA THR A 82 11.54 14.74 -11.54
C THR A 82 11.77 13.50 -10.68
N MET A 83 12.81 12.72 -11.03
CA MET A 83 13.16 11.48 -10.33
C MET A 83 14.13 11.76 -9.20
N VAL A 84 13.74 11.42 -7.97
CA VAL A 84 14.68 11.43 -6.83
C VAL A 84 15.58 10.21 -6.92
N MET A 85 16.87 10.43 -6.92
CA MET A 85 17.92 9.40 -7.05
C MET A 85 18.54 9.02 -5.70
N GLU A 86 18.58 9.98 -4.79
CA GLU A 86 19.23 9.79 -3.48
C GLU A 86 18.57 10.67 -2.42
N VAL A 87 18.45 10.13 -1.23
CA VAL A 87 18.11 10.82 0.02
C VAL A 87 19.17 10.45 1.03
N THR A 88 19.71 11.44 1.73
CA THR A 88 20.76 11.23 2.75
C THR A 88 20.19 11.37 4.16
N GLU A 89 20.89 10.83 5.16
CA GLU A 89 20.52 10.96 6.58
C GLU A 89 20.43 12.42 7.06
N ASP A 90 21.24 13.33 6.49
CA ASP A 90 21.23 14.75 6.76
C ASP A 90 20.22 15.55 5.92
N ARG A 91 19.22 14.85 5.35
CA ARG A 91 18.07 15.38 4.62
C ARG A 91 18.44 16.19 3.36
N LYS A 92 19.49 15.76 2.65
CA LYS A 92 19.79 16.23 1.31
C LYS A 92 19.19 15.29 0.27
N ILE A 93 18.76 15.86 -0.85
CA ILE A 93 18.12 15.14 -1.94
C ILE A 93 18.83 15.46 -3.24
N ILE A 94 19.14 14.42 -4.01
CA ILE A 94 19.57 14.52 -5.40
C ILE A 94 18.42 14.04 -6.28
N ALA A 95 18.00 14.90 -7.19
CA ALA A 95 16.95 14.58 -8.17
C ALA A 95 17.41 14.93 -9.58
N VAL A 96 16.80 14.28 -10.57
CA VAL A 96 17.11 14.44 -12.00
C VAL A 96 15.83 14.66 -12.79
N ASN A 97 15.86 15.60 -13.71
CA ASN A 97 14.84 15.82 -14.73
C ASN A 97 15.49 16.24 -16.06
N GLU A 98 14.70 16.74 -17.03
CA GLU A 98 15.20 17.17 -18.33
C GLU A 98 16.14 18.37 -18.26
N ASP A 99 16.04 19.20 -17.21
CA ASP A 99 16.91 20.36 -16.99
C ASP A 99 18.27 19.98 -16.35
N GLY A 100 18.42 18.73 -15.91
CA GLY A 100 19.65 18.19 -15.33
C GLY A 100 19.53 17.69 -13.90
N VAL A 101 20.63 17.81 -13.14
CA VAL A 101 20.74 17.35 -11.74
C VAL A 101 20.42 18.49 -10.78
N HIS A 102 19.53 18.22 -9.84
CA HIS A 102 19.09 19.17 -8.83
C HIS A 102 19.50 18.72 -7.44
N HIS A 103 19.94 19.65 -6.61
CA HIS A 103 20.28 19.42 -5.21
C HIS A 103 19.34 20.23 -4.31
N TYR A 104 18.69 19.54 -3.38
CA TYR A 104 17.79 20.13 -2.40
C TYR A 104 18.26 19.81 -0.99
N GLU A 105 17.92 20.70 -0.05
CA GLU A 105 18.07 20.52 1.39
C GLU A 105 16.69 20.70 2.02
N ALA A 106 16.32 19.84 2.95
CA ALA A 106 15.04 19.89 3.65
C ALA A 106 15.21 20.02 5.16
N GLY A 107 14.32 20.77 5.80
CA GLY A 107 14.12 20.71 7.24
C GLY A 107 13.58 19.34 7.67
N ALA A 108 12.60 18.82 6.92
CA ALA A 108 12.07 17.45 7.04
C ALA A 108 11.74 16.86 5.67
N ILE A 109 11.76 15.52 5.57
CA ILE A 109 11.39 14.77 4.36
C ILE A 109 10.22 13.84 4.68
N VAL A 110 9.22 13.79 3.79
CA VAL A 110 8.16 12.79 3.83
C VAL A 110 8.32 11.85 2.66
N LEU A 111 8.52 10.56 2.95
CA LEU A 111 8.63 9.49 1.97
C LEU A 111 7.21 8.96 1.66
N ALA A 112 6.73 9.19 0.43
CA ALA A 112 5.38 8.83 -0.03
C ALA A 112 5.40 8.15 -1.41
N MET A 113 6.47 7.37 -1.71
CA MET A 113 6.73 6.77 -3.03
C MET A 113 5.81 5.61 -3.39
N GLY A 114 4.96 5.16 -2.46
CA GLY A 114 4.02 4.09 -2.70
C GLY A 114 4.67 2.70 -2.80
N CYS A 115 4.13 1.86 -3.68
CA CYS A 115 4.59 0.48 -3.88
C CYS A 115 4.57 0.11 -5.36
N ARG A 116 5.26 -0.97 -5.72
CA ARG A 116 5.21 -1.61 -7.04
C ARG A 116 4.67 -3.03 -6.93
N GLU A 117 4.17 -3.56 -8.03
CA GLU A 117 3.68 -4.93 -8.10
C GLU A 117 4.82 -5.95 -8.18
N ARG A 118 4.60 -7.13 -7.62
CA ARG A 118 5.48 -8.28 -7.81
C ARG A 118 5.42 -8.78 -9.25
N THR A 119 6.58 -9.02 -9.84
CA THR A 119 6.70 -9.55 -11.20
C THR A 119 6.81 -11.08 -11.22
N ALA A 120 6.72 -11.68 -12.42
CA ALA A 120 6.99 -13.11 -12.63
C ALA A 120 8.36 -13.56 -12.11
N GLY A 121 9.35 -12.66 -12.16
CA GLY A 121 10.70 -12.94 -11.61
C GLY A 121 10.71 -13.08 -10.10
N ALA A 122 9.90 -12.31 -9.38
CA ALA A 122 9.83 -12.34 -7.92
C ALA A 122 9.28 -13.67 -7.36
N ILE A 123 8.51 -14.41 -8.16
CA ILE A 123 7.97 -15.74 -7.81
C ILE A 123 8.66 -16.89 -8.57
N ALA A 124 9.74 -16.60 -9.28
CA ALA A 124 10.47 -17.56 -10.12
C ALA A 124 9.53 -18.40 -11.03
N LEU A 125 8.54 -17.73 -11.67
CA LEU A 125 7.56 -18.39 -12.53
C LEU A 125 8.27 -19.10 -13.68
N SER A 126 8.03 -20.41 -13.82
CA SER A 126 8.70 -21.25 -14.81
C SER A 126 8.19 -21.04 -16.22
N GLY A 127 9.04 -21.32 -17.20
CA GLY A 127 8.75 -21.22 -18.62
C GLY A 127 9.52 -20.10 -19.30
N TYR A 128 9.06 -19.73 -20.50
CA TYR A 128 9.65 -18.62 -21.24
C TYR A 128 9.26 -17.26 -20.64
N ARG A 129 9.84 -16.18 -21.19
CA ARG A 129 9.48 -14.80 -20.86
C ARG A 129 8.82 -14.12 -22.08
N PRO A 130 7.67 -14.63 -22.55
CA PRO A 130 7.01 -14.10 -23.74
C PRO A 130 6.31 -12.77 -23.45
N ALA A 131 5.97 -12.02 -24.52
CA ALA A 131 4.99 -10.94 -24.42
C ALA A 131 3.64 -11.48 -23.90
N GLY A 132 2.84 -10.62 -23.24
CA GLY A 132 1.56 -11.00 -22.66
C GLY A 132 1.63 -11.48 -21.19
N VAL A 133 2.82 -11.65 -20.59
CA VAL A 133 2.98 -11.77 -19.14
C VAL A 133 3.25 -10.38 -18.57
N MET A 134 2.32 -9.85 -17.78
CA MET A 134 2.43 -8.52 -17.18
C MET A 134 1.73 -8.45 -15.83
N THR A 135 2.02 -7.42 -15.05
CA THR A 135 1.29 -7.18 -13.81
C THR A 135 -0.10 -6.60 -14.10
N ALA A 136 -1.05 -6.82 -13.21
CA ALA A 136 -2.43 -6.35 -13.38
C ALA A 136 -2.51 -4.82 -13.43
N GLY A 137 -1.70 -4.11 -12.63
CA GLY A 137 -1.63 -2.65 -12.64
C GLY A 137 -0.98 -2.09 -13.90
N ALA A 138 0.03 -2.78 -14.49
CA ALA A 138 0.57 -2.39 -15.78
C ALA A 138 -0.50 -2.51 -16.90
N ALA A 139 -1.28 -3.60 -16.89
CA ALA A 139 -2.41 -3.75 -17.80
C ALA A 139 -3.47 -2.66 -17.57
N GLN A 140 -3.75 -2.34 -16.31
CA GLN A 140 -4.68 -1.27 -15.95
C GLN A 140 -4.25 0.09 -16.52
N ARG A 141 -2.96 0.44 -16.41
CA ARG A 141 -2.42 1.68 -16.99
C ARG A 141 -2.58 1.70 -18.52
N LEU A 142 -2.16 0.62 -19.18
CA LEU A 142 -2.25 0.53 -20.65
C LEU A 142 -3.69 0.67 -21.14
N MET A 143 -4.64 0.02 -20.49
CA MET A 143 -6.04 0.06 -20.89
C MET A 143 -6.73 1.37 -20.52
N ASN A 144 -6.55 1.85 -19.30
CA ASN A 144 -7.34 2.96 -18.76
C ASN A 144 -6.75 4.33 -19.10
N MET A 145 -5.44 4.44 -19.28
CA MET A 145 -4.77 5.71 -19.60
C MET A 145 -4.32 5.82 -21.05
N GLU A 146 -3.89 4.69 -21.65
CA GLU A 146 -3.36 4.70 -23.02
C GLU A 146 -4.35 4.14 -24.06
N GLY A 147 -5.50 3.59 -23.63
CA GLY A 147 -6.53 3.02 -24.51
C GLY A 147 -6.09 1.79 -25.31
N LEU A 148 -5.11 1.03 -24.77
CA LEU A 148 -4.53 -0.12 -25.47
C LEU A 148 -5.16 -1.43 -24.98
N GLU A 149 -5.56 -2.30 -25.92
CA GLU A 149 -5.97 -3.66 -25.64
C GLU A 149 -4.73 -4.52 -25.36
N VAL A 150 -4.69 -5.20 -24.18
CA VAL A 150 -3.54 -5.99 -23.75
C VAL A 150 -3.63 -7.46 -24.13
N GLY A 151 -4.83 -7.99 -24.40
CA GLY A 151 -5.06 -9.37 -24.82
C GLY A 151 -6.54 -9.72 -24.93
N LYS A 152 -6.82 -10.91 -25.50
CA LYS A 152 -8.19 -11.39 -25.80
C LYS A 152 -8.60 -12.60 -24.97
N GLU A 153 -7.67 -13.49 -24.67
CA GLU A 153 -7.89 -14.67 -23.84
C GLU A 153 -6.96 -14.61 -22.62
N VAL A 154 -7.54 -14.32 -21.45
CA VAL A 154 -6.81 -13.90 -20.27
C VAL A 154 -6.93 -14.91 -19.14
N VAL A 155 -5.82 -15.18 -18.47
CA VAL A 155 -5.78 -15.79 -17.14
C VAL A 155 -5.21 -14.78 -16.16
N VAL A 156 -5.83 -14.63 -14.99
CA VAL A 156 -5.34 -13.77 -13.90
C VAL A 156 -4.74 -14.65 -12.82
N TYR A 157 -3.54 -14.35 -12.37
CA TYR A 157 -2.87 -15.05 -11.27
C TYR A 157 -2.80 -14.14 -10.03
N GLY A 158 -3.48 -14.58 -8.97
CA GLY A 158 -3.74 -13.84 -7.75
C GLY A 158 -5.12 -13.17 -7.74
N SER A 159 -5.83 -13.29 -6.63
CA SER A 159 -7.18 -12.77 -6.40
C SER A 159 -7.19 -11.48 -5.58
N GLY A 160 -6.11 -10.71 -5.60
CA GLY A 160 -6.09 -9.36 -5.02
C GLY A 160 -7.01 -8.40 -5.79
N ASP A 161 -7.42 -7.30 -5.14
CA ASP A 161 -8.42 -6.38 -5.71
C ASP A 161 -8.11 -5.91 -7.12
N ILE A 162 -6.84 -5.57 -7.42
CA ILE A 162 -6.44 -5.15 -8.77
C ILE A 162 -6.68 -6.27 -9.79
N GLY A 163 -6.39 -7.53 -9.43
CA GLY A 163 -6.64 -8.70 -10.28
C GLY A 163 -8.12 -8.90 -10.57
N LEU A 164 -8.97 -8.79 -9.54
CA LEU A 164 -10.43 -8.89 -9.67
C LEU A 164 -11.00 -7.77 -10.53
N ILE A 165 -10.62 -6.53 -10.26
CA ILE A 165 -11.04 -5.35 -11.01
C ILE A 165 -10.62 -5.46 -12.48
N MET A 166 -9.40 -5.94 -12.75
CA MET A 166 -8.92 -6.12 -14.11
C MET A 166 -9.59 -7.28 -14.83
N ALA A 167 -9.95 -8.36 -14.13
CA ALA A 167 -10.77 -9.43 -14.72
C ALA A 167 -12.09 -8.88 -15.24
N ARG A 168 -12.80 -8.10 -14.43
CA ARG A 168 -14.02 -7.38 -14.85
C ARG A 168 -13.74 -6.40 -15.99
N ARG A 169 -12.71 -5.56 -15.86
CA ARG A 169 -12.38 -4.53 -16.85
C ARG A 169 -12.11 -5.13 -18.23
N MET A 170 -11.31 -6.19 -18.29
CA MET A 170 -11.01 -6.88 -19.54
C MET A 170 -12.24 -7.52 -20.16
N THR A 171 -13.13 -8.09 -19.36
CA THR A 171 -14.41 -8.65 -19.83
C THR A 171 -15.28 -7.56 -20.45
N LEU A 172 -15.37 -6.38 -19.83
CA LEU A 172 -16.13 -5.24 -20.37
C LEU A 172 -15.57 -4.72 -21.69
N GLU A 173 -14.26 -4.86 -21.93
CA GLU A 173 -13.62 -4.52 -23.21
C GLU A 173 -13.66 -5.66 -24.24
N GLY A 174 -14.38 -6.75 -23.94
CA GLY A 174 -14.62 -7.85 -24.87
C GLY A 174 -13.58 -8.96 -24.83
N ALA A 175 -12.63 -8.95 -23.92
CA ALA A 175 -11.72 -10.06 -23.69
C ALA A 175 -12.43 -11.19 -22.94
N LYS A 176 -12.00 -12.44 -23.17
CA LYS A 176 -12.48 -13.61 -22.43
C LYS A 176 -11.53 -13.92 -21.27
N VAL A 177 -11.95 -13.60 -20.05
CA VAL A 177 -11.22 -14.02 -18.85
C VAL A 177 -11.60 -15.48 -18.55
N LYS A 178 -10.63 -16.39 -18.62
CA LYS A 178 -10.85 -17.84 -18.48
C LYS A 178 -10.90 -18.29 -17.02
N ALA A 179 -10.04 -17.69 -16.18
CA ALA A 179 -10.03 -17.96 -14.75
C ALA A 179 -9.21 -16.90 -13.99
N VAL A 180 -9.54 -16.75 -12.72
CA VAL A 180 -8.66 -16.17 -11.69
C VAL A 180 -8.12 -17.32 -10.85
N VAL A 181 -6.78 -17.41 -10.73
CA VAL A 181 -6.08 -18.51 -10.03
C VAL A 181 -5.49 -17.96 -8.74
N GLU A 182 -5.83 -18.57 -7.62
CA GLU A 182 -5.37 -18.14 -6.28
C GLU A 182 -4.68 -19.30 -5.55
N ILE A 183 -3.48 -19.04 -5.05
CA ILE A 183 -2.69 -20.03 -4.32
C ILE A 183 -3.26 -20.33 -2.93
N MET A 184 -3.91 -19.35 -2.32
CA MET A 184 -4.50 -19.49 -0.99
C MET A 184 -5.86 -20.19 -1.04
N PRO A 185 -6.34 -20.76 0.09
CA PRO A 185 -7.67 -21.34 0.20
C PRO A 185 -8.79 -20.29 0.23
N PHE A 186 -8.46 -19.04 0.12
CA PHE A 186 -9.37 -17.89 0.16
C PHE A 186 -8.86 -16.78 -0.75
N SER A 187 -9.77 -15.95 -1.24
CA SER A 187 -9.39 -14.75 -2.00
C SER A 187 -8.73 -13.71 -1.11
N SER A 188 -7.73 -13.02 -1.65
CA SER A 188 -7.06 -11.88 -1.00
C SER A 188 -7.71 -10.52 -1.31
N GLY A 189 -8.75 -10.49 -2.16
CA GLY A 189 -9.52 -9.29 -2.45
C GLY A 189 -10.75 -9.14 -1.56
N LEU A 190 -11.34 -7.95 -1.58
CA LEU A 190 -12.56 -7.64 -0.84
C LEU A 190 -13.75 -8.44 -1.35
N ASN A 191 -14.63 -8.91 -0.45
CA ASN A 191 -15.81 -9.70 -0.82
C ASN A 191 -16.70 -9.03 -1.87
N ARG A 192 -16.87 -7.69 -1.80
CA ARG A 192 -17.63 -6.95 -2.81
C ARG A 192 -17.02 -7.08 -4.21
N ASN A 193 -15.68 -7.12 -4.31
CA ASN A 193 -14.99 -7.25 -5.59
C ASN A 193 -15.10 -8.68 -6.14
N ILE A 194 -15.17 -9.69 -5.28
CA ILE A 194 -15.46 -11.08 -5.72
C ILE A 194 -16.82 -11.11 -6.40
N ALA A 195 -17.86 -10.60 -5.73
CA ALA A 195 -19.21 -10.58 -6.29
C ALA A 195 -19.29 -9.77 -7.60
N GLN A 196 -18.88 -8.49 -7.55
CA GLN A 196 -19.03 -7.55 -8.67
C GLN A 196 -18.07 -7.77 -9.83
N CYS A 197 -16.95 -8.44 -9.62
CA CYS A 197 -15.93 -8.61 -10.65
C CYS A 197 -15.84 -10.03 -11.20
N LEU A 198 -16.27 -11.04 -10.44
CA LEU A 198 -16.22 -12.43 -10.90
C LEU A 198 -17.61 -13.04 -11.02
N GLU A 199 -18.42 -13.04 -9.95
CA GLU A 199 -19.72 -13.70 -9.94
C GLU A 199 -20.69 -13.10 -10.96
N ASP A 200 -20.78 -11.77 -11.05
CA ASP A 200 -21.62 -11.04 -12.01
C ASP A 200 -21.22 -11.31 -13.49
N TYR A 201 -20.03 -11.86 -13.74
CA TYR A 201 -19.48 -12.13 -15.08
C TYR A 201 -19.18 -13.60 -15.34
N ASP A 202 -19.62 -14.51 -14.44
CA ASP A 202 -19.35 -15.95 -14.55
C ASP A 202 -17.86 -16.30 -14.72
N ILE A 203 -16.95 -15.53 -14.09
CA ILE A 203 -15.51 -15.76 -14.14
C ILE A 203 -15.12 -16.75 -13.04
N PRO A 204 -14.54 -17.94 -13.38
CA PRO A 204 -14.14 -18.93 -12.39
C PRO A 204 -13.02 -18.43 -11.48
N LEU A 205 -13.19 -18.62 -10.15
CA LEU A 205 -12.13 -18.43 -9.14
C LEU A 205 -11.62 -19.80 -8.69
N LEU A 206 -10.37 -20.11 -9.04
CA LEU A 206 -9.70 -21.38 -8.70
C LEU A 206 -8.82 -21.16 -7.45
N LEU A 207 -9.37 -21.45 -6.28
CA LEU A 207 -8.64 -21.42 -5.00
C LEU A 207 -7.78 -22.68 -4.83
N HIS A 208 -6.69 -22.62 -4.04
CA HIS A 208 -5.71 -23.71 -3.89
C HIS A 208 -5.11 -24.18 -5.22
N HIS A 209 -4.88 -23.22 -6.14
CA HIS A 209 -4.27 -23.50 -7.43
C HIS A 209 -3.08 -22.55 -7.67
N LYS A 210 -2.11 -23.05 -8.40
CA LYS A 210 -0.89 -22.31 -8.73
C LYS A 210 -0.63 -22.38 -10.24
N ILE A 211 -0.17 -21.27 -10.81
CA ILE A 211 0.38 -21.30 -12.16
C ILE A 211 1.83 -21.79 -12.04
N THR A 212 2.09 -22.96 -12.61
CA THR A 212 3.37 -23.65 -12.51
C THR A 212 4.25 -23.44 -13.73
N ARG A 213 3.66 -23.11 -14.89
CA ARG A 213 4.41 -22.93 -16.13
C ARG A 213 3.70 -22.00 -17.11
N VAL A 214 4.50 -21.21 -17.86
CA VAL A 214 4.05 -20.42 -19.00
C VAL A 214 4.58 -21.02 -20.29
N PHE A 215 3.70 -21.20 -21.27
CA PHE A 215 4.02 -21.68 -22.62
C PHE A 215 3.95 -20.52 -23.62
N GLY A 216 4.71 -20.66 -24.71
CA GLY A 216 4.82 -19.66 -25.75
C GLY A 216 6.18 -18.98 -25.75
N LYS A 217 6.77 -18.84 -26.93
CA LYS A 217 8.13 -18.28 -27.09
C LYS A 217 8.09 -16.75 -27.34
N HIS A 218 7.21 -16.31 -28.20
CA HIS A 218 7.09 -14.88 -28.56
C HIS A 218 5.99 -14.18 -27.78
N ARG A 219 4.84 -14.82 -27.67
CA ARG A 219 3.70 -14.41 -26.85
C ARG A 219 3.22 -15.59 -26.02
N VAL A 220 2.49 -15.35 -24.94
CA VAL A 220 1.82 -16.41 -24.17
C VAL A 220 0.87 -17.17 -25.09
N GLU A 221 0.91 -18.48 -25.05
CA GLU A 221 0.03 -19.40 -25.79
C GLU A 221 -0.84 -20.21 -24.83
N ALA A 222 -0.31 -20.51 -23.64
CA ALA A 222 -1.03 -21.21 -22.59
C ALA A 222 -0.32 -21.04 -21.23
N VAL A 223 -1.03 -21.40 -20.16
CA VAL A 223 -0.46 -21.57 -18.81
C VAL A 223 -0.84 -22.94 -18.25
N GLU A 224 0.05 -23.53 -17.45
CA GLU A 224 -0.26 -24.73 -16.66
C GLU A 224 -0.77 -24.30 -15.28
N ILE A 225 -1.95 -24.75 -14.92
CA ILE A 225 -2.58 -24.56 -13.61
C ILE A 225 -2.50 -25.88 -12.86
N THR A 226 -1.96 -25.88 -11.66
CA THR A 226 -1.79 -27.07 -10.83
C THR A 226 -2.56 -26.89 -9.52
N ALA A 227 -3.39 -27.85 -9.16
CA ALA A 227 -4.05 -27.88 -7.87
C ALA A 227 -3.03 -28.16 -6.75
N LEU A 228 -3.26 -27.53 -5.59
CA LEU A 228 -2.44 -27.73 -4.39
C LEU A 228 -3.18 -28.61 -3.38
N ASP A 229 -2.42 -29.36 -2.57
CA ASP A 229 -2.94 -30.06 -1.42
C ASP A 229 -3.13 -29.14 -0.20
N GLU A 230 -3.64 -29.67 0.90
CA GLU A 230 -3.88 -28.93 2.14
C GLU A 230 -2.60 -28.31 2.75
N ASN A 231 -1.43 -28.82 2.37
CA ASN A 231 -0.12 -28.31 2.80
C ASN A 231 0.49 -27.32 1.79
N GLY A 232 -0.25 -26.96 0.72
CA GLY A 232 0.23 -26.09 -0.34
C GLY A 232 1.23 -26.71 -1.31
N LYS A 233 1.32 -28.04 -1.36
CA LYS A 233 2.19 -28.77 -2.32
C LYS A 233 1.45 -29.05 -3.61
N GLU A 234 2.19 -28.99 -4.72
CA GLU A 234 1.66 -29.34 -6.05
C GLU A 234 1.21 -30.80 -6.11
N THR A 235 0.00 -31.03 -6.63
CA THR A 235 -0.54 -32.35 -6.91
C THR A 235 -0.31 -32.75 -8.37
N ASP A 236 -0.73 -33.97 -8.74
CA ASP A 236 -0.73 -34.43 -10.14
C ASP A 236 -1.91 -33.88 -10.95
N ASN A 237 -2.87 -33.18 -10.31
CA ASN A 237 -3.99 -32.55 -10.99
C ASN A 237 -3.52 -31.26 -11.66
N ARG A 238 -3.23 -31.33 -12.95
CA ARG A 238 -2.71 -30.27 -13.78
C ARG A 238 -3.58 -30.06 -15.02
N GLU A 239 -3.83 -28.81 -15.33
CA GLU A 239 -4.57 -28.41 -16.52
C GLU A 239 -3.76 -27.38 -17.31
N VAL A 240 -3.75 -27.53 -18.64
CA VAL A 240 -3.17 -26.53 -19.54
C VAL A 240 -4.30 -25.69 -20.15
N VAL A 241 -4.33 -24.43 -19.80
CA VAL A 241 -5.34 -23.46 -20.25
C VAL A 241 -4.72 -22.55 -21.32
N SER A 242 -5.26 -22.60 -22.54
CA SER A 242 -4.85 -21.71 -23.62
C SER A 242 -5.20 -20.26 -23.28
N CYS A 243 -4.27 -19.33 -23.46
CA CYS A 243 -4.48 -17.90 -23.27
C CYS A 243 -3.39 -17.13 -24.01
N ASP A 244 -3.64 -15.87 -24.34
CA ASP A 244 -2.65 -14.97 -24.96
C ASP A 244 -2.08 -13.95 -23.96
N THR A 245 -2.67 -13.91 -22.76
CA THR A 245 -2.29 -12.97 -21.70
C THR A 245 -2.41 -13.58 -20.32
N LEU A 246 -1.36 -13.39 -19.51
CA LEU A 246 -1.30 -13.72 -18.09
C LEU A 246 -1.12 -12.44 -17.28
N LEU A 247 -2.14 -12.06 -16.51
CA LEU A 247 -2.05 -10.94 -15.57
C LEU A 247 -1.63 -11.42 -14.19
N LEU A 248 -0.66 -10.74 -13.59
CA LEU A 248 -0.13 -11.04 -12.27
C LEU A 248 -0.67 -10.04 -11.24
N SER A 249 -1.45 -10.52 -10.27
CA SER A 249 -1.93 -9.78 -9.09
C SER A 249 -1.46 -10.48 -7.81
N ILE A 250 -0.14 -10.67 -7.70
CA ILE A 250 0.51 -11.56 -6.73
C ILE A 250 1.16 -10.80 -5.56
N GLY A 251 0.64 -9.63 -5.27
CA GLY A 251 1.04 -8.78 -4.15
C GLY A 251 1.92 -7.60 -4.57
N LEU A 252 2.17 -6.74 -3.59
CA LEU A 252 2.85 -5.47 -3.74
C LEU A 252 4.17 -5.46 -2.97
N ILE A 253 5.09 -4.60 -3.38
CA ILE A 253 6.39 -4.36 -2.75
C ILE A 253 6.50 -2.86 -2.49
N PRO A 254 6.59 -2.40 -1.24
CA PRO A 254 6.86 -1.01 -0.92
C PRO A 254 8.17 -0.50 -1.58
N GLU A 255 8.14 0.72 -2.12
CA GLU A 255 9.26 1.34 -2.86
C GLU A 255 10.26 1.98 -1.89
N ASN A 256 11.11 1.17 -1.26
CA ASN A 256 11.97 1.59 -0.16
C ASN A 256 13.46 1.73 -0.47
N GLU A 257 13.87 1.70 -1.73
CA GLU A 257 15.28 1.86 -2.11
C GLU A 257 15.88 3.19 -1.63
N LEU A 258 15.09 4.28 -1.63
CA LEU A 258 15.52 5.58 -1.10
C LEU A 258 15.57 5.57 0.43
N SER A 259 14.61 4.92 1.09
CA SER A 259 14.55 4.78 2.54
C SER A 259 15.78 4.02 3.07
N GLU A 260 16.10 2.87 2.44
CA GLU A 260 17.28 2.07 2.80
C GLU A 260 18.60 2.83 2.61
N LYS A 261 18.74 3.56 1.49
CA LYS A 261 19.94 4.40 1.23
C LYS A 261 20.07 5.53 2.23
N ALA A 262 18.98 6.09 2.73
CA ALA A 262 18.95 7.10 3.77
C ALA A 262 19.20 6.54 5.19
N GLY A 263 19.50 5.25 5.34
CA GLY A 263 19.76 4.62 6.64
C GLY A 263 18.52 4.31 7.48
N VAL A 264 17.30 4.40 6.90
CA VAL A 264 16.07 4.10 7.60
C VAL A 264 15.99 2.61 7.95
N THR A 265 15.66 2.30 9.20
CA THR A 265 15.44 0.92 9.65
C THR A 265 14.15 0.37 9.04
N MET A 266 14.26 -0.81 8.42
CA MET A 266 13.14 -1.46 7.73
C MET A 266 12.52 -2.57 8.56
N ASP A 267 11.19 -2.63 8.57
CA ASP A 267 10.44 -3.74 9.16
C ASP A 267 10.41 -4.96 8.22
N ARG A 268 10.64 -6.14 8.80
CA ARG A 268 10.76 -7.39 8.02
C ARG A 268 9.42 -7.89 7.49
N LEU A 269 8.30 -7.56 8.13
CA LEU A 269 6.97 -8.06 7.81
C LEU A 269 6.24 -7.13 6.82
N THR A 270 6.20 -5.84 7.12
CA THR A 270 5.57 -4.84 6.25
C THR A 270 6.44 -4.49 5.05
N LYS A 271 7.76 -4.67 5.14
CA LYS A 271 8.78 -4.19 4.17
C LYS A 271 8.82 -2.67 4.03
N GLY A 272 8.19 -1.95 4.95
CA GLY A 272 8.24 -0.50 5.09
C GLY A 272 9.18 -0.07 6.22
N ALA A 273 9.24 1.23 6.45
CA ALA A 273 10.02 1.79 7.54
C ALA A 273 9.47 1.37 8.93
N VAL A 274 10.36 1.23 9.90
CA VAL A 274 9.98 1.23 11.32
C VAL A 274 9.65 2.66 11.71
N VAL A 275 8.44 2.90 12.23
CA VAL A 275 7.95 4.24 12.56
C VAL A 275 7.35 4.34 13.95
N THR A 276 7.26 5.57 14.44
CA THR A 276 6.48 5.94 15.61
C THR A 276 5.05 6.35 15.22
N GLU A 277 4.20 6.68 16.19
CA GLU A 277 2.83 7.18 16.00
C GLU A 277 2.76 8.45 15.15
N ASP A 278 3.82 9.22 15.10
CA ASP A 278 3.98 10.42 14.26
C ASP A 278 4.37 10.10 12.82
N CYS A 279 4.45 8.83 12.43
CA CYS A 279 5.05 8.37 11.16
C CYS A 279 6.54 8.74 11.01
N ALA A 280 7.22 9.10 12.12
CA ALA A 280 8.64 9.39 12.14
C ALA A 280 9.45 8.09 12.05
N THR A 281 10.46 8.06 11.16
CA THR A 281 11.33 6.90 10.96
C THR A 281 12.48 6.88 11.98
N SER A 282 13.36 5.88 11.89
CA SER A 282 14.57 5.81 12.69
C SER A 282 15.61 6.92 12.38
N VAL A 283 15.43 7.65 11.29
CA VAL A 283 16.30 8.77 10.88
C VAL A 283 15.59 10.09 11.18
N GLU A 284 16.23 10.92 11.97
CA GLU A 284 15.66 12.18 12.46
C GLU A 284 15.28 13.12 11.32
N GLY A 285 14.01 13.58 11.32
CA GLY A 285 13.44 14.46 10.30
C GLY A 285 13.06 13.77 9.00
N ILE A 286 13.09 12.43 8.96
CA ILE A 286 12.54 11.64 7.85
C ILE A 286 11.27 10.91 8.33
N PHE A 287 10.18 11.12 7.62
CA PHE A 287 8.86 10.53 7.87
C PHE A 287 8.44 9.62 6.70
N ALA A 288 7.56 8.66 6.95
CA ALA A 288 7.06 7.79 5.90
C ALA A 288 5.56 7.55 6.04
N CYS A 289 4.82 7.53 4.92
CA CYS A 289 3.37 7.30 4.94
C CYS A 289 2.86 6.65 3.64
N GLY A 290 1.70 6.03 3.72
CA GLY A 290 1.06 5.36 2.60
C GLY A 290 1.72 4.02 2.26
N ASN A 291 1.57 3.57 1.02
CA ASN A 291 1.98 2.22 0.62
C ASN A 291 3.50 1.98 0.63
N VAL A 292 4.32 2.98 0.78
CA VAL A 292 5.75 2.83 1.06
C VAL A 292 6.01 2.34 2.48
N LEU A 293 5.11 2.66 3.42
CA LEU A 293 5.15 2.24 4.82
C LEU A 293 4.51 0.87 5.02
N HIS A 294 3.27 0.70 4.60
CA HIS A 294 2.57 -0.57 4.52
C HIS A 294 1.42 -0.49 3.51
N VAL A 295 1.02 -1.63 2.96
CA VAL A 295 -0.04 -1.66 1.94
C VAL A 295 -1.40 -1.48 2.59
N HIS A 296 -2.13 -0.45 2.16
CA HIS A 296 -3.50 -0.14 2.60
C HIS A 296 -4.54 -0.76 1.67
N ASP A 297 -5.73 -1.02 2.21
CA ASP A 297 -6.89 -1.52 1.44
C ASP A 297 -7.71 -0.36 0.84
N ILE A 298 -7.72 0.78 1.52
CA ILE A 298 -8.57 1.94 1.20
C ILE A 298 -7.73 3.21 1.22
N VAL A 299 -7.84 4.01 0.15
CA VAL A 299 -7.07 5.26 0.00
C VAL A 299 -7.39 6.30 1.08
N ASP A 300 -8.60 6.31 1.60
CA ASP A 300 -9.00 7.22 2.68
C ASP A 300 -8.12 7.05 3.93
N PHE A 301 -7.68 5.82 4.23
CA PHE A 301 -6.75 5.56 5.34
C PHE A 301 -5.32 5.99 5.01
N VAL A 302 -4.90 5.87 3.74
CA VAL A 302 -3.64 6.44 3.25
C VAL A 302 -3.61 7.94 3.49
N THR A 303 -4.68 8.64 3.14
CA THR A 303 -4.83 10.09 3.33
C THR A 303 -4.77 10.48 4.80
N ALA A 304 -5.47 9.74 5.67
CA ALA A 304 -5.47 10.02 7.10
C ALA A 304 -4.07 9.85 7.74
N GLU A 305 -3.34 8.80 7.38
CA GLU A 305 -1.97 8.55 7.83
C GLU A 305 -1.01 9.63 7.31
N ALA A 306 -1.14 9.97 6.03
CA ALA A 306 -0.28 10.97 5.40
C ALA A 306 -0.46 12.39 5.98
N ARG A 307 -1.66 12.74 6.42
CA ARG A 307 -1.90 13.99 7.15
C ARG A 307 -1.09 14.04 8.45
N THR A 308 -1.04 12.95 9.20
CA THR A 308 -0.20 12.86 10.39
C THR A 308 1.27 13.10 10.02
N ALA A 309 1.80 12.36 9.05
CA ALA A 309 3.18 12.49 8.60
C ALA A 309 3.53 13.92 8.16
N GLY A 310 2.68 14.53 7.32
CA GLY A 310 2.90 15.90 6.82
C GLY A 310 2.87 16.97 7.91
N SER A 311 1.89 16.86 8.83
CA SER A 311 1.74 17.75 9.98
C SER A 311 2.96 17.69 10.91
N LYS A 312 3.41 16.48 11.25
CA LYS A 312 4.54 16.24 12.15
C LYS A 312 5.88 16.59 11.50
N ALA A 313 6.02 16.34 10.20
CA ALA A 313 7.21 16.79 9.44
C ALA A 313 7.35 18.31 9.46
N ALA A 314 6.26 19.06 9.32
CA ALA A 314 6.28 20.51 9.41
C ALA A 314 6.62 21.00 10.82
N ASP A 315 6.02 20.40 11.85
CA ASP A 315 6.34 20.71 13.25
C ASP A 315 7.84 20.52 13.52
N PHE A 316 8.40 19.39 13.09
CA PHE A 316 9.83 19.10 13.21
C PHE A 316 10.69 20.14 12.47
N ALA A 317 10.36 20.45 11.21
CA ALA A 317 11.11 21.42 10.39
C ALA A 317 11.12 22.83 11.00
N LEU A 318 10.06 23.19 11.72
CA LEU A 318 9.93 24.47 12.45
C LEU A 318 10.60 24.44 13.82
N GLY A 319 11.27 23.35 14.20
CA GLY A 319 12.01 23.21 15.44
C GLY A 319 11.16 22.79 16.64
N ALA A 320 9.93 22.33 16.42
CA ALA A 320 9.13 21.77 17.51
C ALA A 320 9.76 20.44 17.96
N LYS A 321 9.82 20.25 19.27
CA LYS A 321 10.18 18.98 19.87
C LYS A 321 8.93 18.10 19.95
N LEU A 322 8.83 17.12 19.06
CA LEU A 322 7.63 16.26 18.95
C LEU A 322 7.38 15.49 20.25
N HIS A 323 8.42 14.79 20.75
CA HIS A 323 8.35 14.00 21.97
C HIS A 323 9.62 14.11 22.81
N THR A 324 9.48 13.85 24.11
CA THR A 324 10.60 13.79 25.08
C THR A 324 10.64 12.44 25.81
N GLY A 325 9.57 11.65 25.69
CA GLY A 325 9.43 10.34 26.27
C GLY A 325 10.25 9.27 25.56
N ALA A 326 10.54 8.18 26.25
CA ALA A 326 11.14 7.01 25.63
C ALA A 326 10.14 6.32 24.70
N CYS A 327 10.63 5.71 23.61
CA CYS A 327 9.81 4.89 22.73
C CYS A 327 9.45 3.57 23.42
N ILE A 328 8.16 3.27 23.47
CA ILE A 328 7.58 2.02 23.94
C ILE A 328 7.32 1.13 22.74
N PRO A 329 7.89 -0.08 22.65
CA PRO A 329 7.67 -0.94 21.48
C PRO A 329 6.24 -1.46 21.44
N THR A 330 5.71 -1.62 20.24
CA THR A 330 4.46 -2.35 19.94
C THR A 330 4.79 -3.67 19.26
N ARG A 331 4.13 -4.75 19.66
CA ARG A 331 4.39 -6.08 19.11
C ARG A 331 3.11 -6.84 18.80
N PRO A 332 3.09 -7.56 17.66
CA PRO A 332 2.05 -8.54 17.39
C PRO A 332 2.29 -9.80 18.22
N GLU A 333 1.21 -10.38 18.73
CA GLU A 333 1.19 -11.71 19.35
C GLU A 333 0.19 -12.61 18.61
N ARG A 334 -0.35 -13.61 19.28
CA ARG A 334 -1.23 -14.65 18.72
C ARG A 334 -2.27 -14.10 17.73
N GLY A 335 -2.23 -14.58 16.49
CA GLY A 335 -3.21 -14.29 15.43
C GLY A 335 -3.01 -12.95 14.73
N ILE A 336 -2.06 -12.12 15.18
CA ILE A 336 -1.71 -10.85 14.56
C ILE A 336 -0.37 -10.98 13.83
N ARG A 337 -0.34 -10.59 12.57
CA ARG A 337 0.85 -10.70 11.71
C ARG A 337 1.86 -9.56 11.93
N TYR A 338 1.37 -8.34 12.07
CA TYR A 338 2.17 -7.13 12.35
C TYR A 338 1.29 -6.05 12.98
N VAL A 339 1.93 -5.09 13.65
CA VAL A 339 1.30 -3.88 14.20
C VAL A 339 2.12 -2.67 13.79
N LEU A 340 1.45 -1.61 13.38
CA LEU A 340 1.99 -0.26 13.18
C LEU A 340 1.25 0.73 14.09
N PRO A 341 1.97 1.77 14.59
CA PRO A 341 3.42 1.94 14.55
C PRO A 341 4.13 0.86 15.35
N GLN A 342 5.44 0.66 15.10
CA GLN A 342 6.25 -0.31 15.84
C GLN A 342 6.70 0.20 17.21
N SER A 343 6.53 1.50 17.45
CA SER A 343 6.74 2.09 18.78
C SER A 343 5.87 3.32 18.98
N VAL A 344 5.58 3.64 20.26
CA VAL A 344 4.80 4.81 20.68
C VAL A 344 5.61 5.53 21.76
N HIS A 345 5.63 6.87 21.75
CA HIS A 345 6.30 7.63 22.80
C HIS A 345 5.52 7.59 24.11
N ALA A 346 6.22 7.44 25.22
CA ALA A 346 5.63 7.36 26.56
C ALA A 346 4.89 8.63 26.99
N ASP A 347 5.21 9.77 26.37
CA ASP A 347 4.58 11.06 26.61
C ASP A 347 3.43 11.38 25.64
N GLU A 348 3.12 10.48 24.66
CA GLU A 348 1.90 10.59 23.87
C GLU A 348 0.66 10.37 24.76
N LYS A 349 -0.25 11.34 24.76
CA LYS A 349 -1.41 11.36 25.65
C LYS A 349 -2.75 11.58 24.95
N GLU A 350 -2.71 11.90 23.65
CA GLU A 350 -3.92 12.30 22.96
C GLU A 350 -4.52 11.14 22.17
N HIS A 351 -3.76 10.55 21.26
CA HIS A 351 -4.34 9.59 20.35
C HIS A 351 -3.28 8.75 19.61
N VAL A 352 -3.46 7.43 19.62
CA VAL A 352 -2.63 6.50 18.87
C VAL A 352 -3.50 5.59 18.01
N LYS A 353 -3.23 5.52 16.70
CA LYS A 353 -3.82 4.54 15.80
C LYS A 353 -2.91 3.34 15.64
N LEU A 354 -3.41 2.16 15.96
CA LEU A 354 -2.74 0.90 15.73
C LEU A 354 -3.36 0.23 14.49
N SER A 355 -2.57 0.07 13.43
CA SER A 355 -2.95 -0.63 12.20
C SER A 355 -2.32 -2.01 12.17
N MET A 356 -3.09 -3.05 11.83
CA MET A 356 -2.62 -4.43 11.86
C MET A 356 -3.36 -5.33 10.88
N ARG A 357 -2.80 -6.50 10.61
CA ARG A 357 -3.46 -7.59 9.88
C ARG A 357 -3.36 -8.89 10.65
N THR A 358 -4.31 -9.77 10.45
CA THR A 358 -4.25 -11.13 11.00
C THR A 358 -3.33 -12.01 10.14
N ASP A 359 -2.84 -13.10 10.73
CA ASP A 359 -2.04 -14.12 10.04
C ASP A 359 -2.90 -15.25 9.45
N GLY A 360 -4.21 -15.27 9.75
CA GLY A 360 -5.19 -16.24 9.27
C GLY A 360 -6.62 -15.71 9.34
N ILE A 361 -7.59 -16.57 8.99
CA ILE A 361 -9.03 -16.25 9.13
C ILE A 361 -9.50 -16.61 10.52
N TYR A 362 -10.06 -15.64 11.23
CA TYR A 362 -10.56 -15.80 12.58
C TYR A 362 -12.03 -15.38 12.67
N ARG A 363 -12.79 -16.10 13.52
CA ARG A 363 -14.20 -15.80 13.76
C ARG A 363 -14.43 -15.64 15.26
N ARG A 364 -15.26 -14.65 15.63
CA ARG A 364 -15.70 -14.39 17.01
C ARG A 364 -14.50 -14.26 17.97
N GLN A 365 -13.60 -13.33 17.67
CA GLN A 365 -12.44 -13.04 18.52
C GLN A 365 -12.60 -11.71 19.26
N TRP A 366 -11.93 -11.61 20.40
CA TRP A 366 -11.54 -10.35 20.99
C TRP A 366 -10.18 -9.95 20.43
N ILE A 367 -10.07 -8.71 19.95
CA ILE A 367 -8.78 -8.08 19.68
C ILE A 367 -8.40 -7.36 20.95
N LYS A 368 -7.34 -7.80 21.61
CA LYS A 368 -6.88 -7.26 22.89
C LYS A 368 -5.59 -6.49 22.72
N VAL A 369 -5.52 -5.31 23.33
CA VAL A 369 -4.29 -4.54 23.47
C VAL A 369 -3.89 -4.61 24.95
N LYS A 370 -2.64 -4.96 25.18
CA LYS A 370 -2.08 -5.07 26.54
C LYS A 370 -0.85 -4.18 26.68
N SER A 371 -0.60 -3.69 27.90
CA SER A 371 0.65 -3.06 28.27
C SER A 371 1.27 -3.83 29.43
N ASN A 372 2.51 -4.30 29.28
CA ASN A 372 3.18 -5.20 30.23
C ASN A 372 2.30 -6.41 30.64
N GLY A 373 1.48 -6.93 29.73
CA GLY A 373 0.58 -8.08 29.99
C GLY A 373 -0.78 -7.70 30.57
N GLU A 374 -1.03 -6.48 31.01
CA GLU A 374 -2.31 -5.99 31.48
C GLU A 374 -3.19 -5.47 30.30
N GLU A 375 -4.47 -5.91 30.26
CA GLU A 375 -5.42 -5.46 29.23
C GLU A 375 -5.73 -3.97 29.40
N ILE A 376 -5.42 -3.15 28.41
CA ILE A 376 -5.73 -1.72 28.39
C ILE A 376 -6.86 -1.38 27.40
N TYR A 377 -7.10 -2.23 26.38
CA TYR A 377 -8.18 -2.05 25.42
C TYR A 377 -8.62 -3.38 24.83
N LYS A 378 -9.90 -3.51 24.48
CA LYS A 378 -10.41 -4.63 23.70
C LYS A 378 -11.55 -4.25 22.77
N LYS A 379 -11.58 -4.92 21.61
CA LYS A 379 -12.63 -4.76 20.59
C LYS A 379 -13.09 -6.13 20.09
N ALA A 380 -14.38 -6.27 19.86
CA ALA A 380 -14.94 -7.50 19.28
C ALA A 380 -14.72 -7.54 17.76
N GLY A 381 -14.19 -8.66 17.26
CA GLY A 381 -14.09 -8.99 15.84
C GLY A 381 -15.03 -10.17 15.50
N ASN A 382 -15.95 -9.99 14.57
CA ASN A 382 -16.86 -11.06 14.14
C ASN A 382 -16.21 -12.00 13.13
N VAL A 383 -15.62 -11.42 12.09
CA VAL A 383 -14.82 -12.10 11.07
C VAL A 383 -13.61 -11.22 10.82
N LEU A 384 -12.43 -11.79 10.96
CA LEU A 384 -11.15 -11.13 10.73
C LEU A 384 -10.40 -11.92 9.67
N VAL A 385 -9.97 -11.24 8.63
CA VAL A 385 -9.29 -11.85 7.47
C VAL A 385 -7.98 -11.14 7.16
N PRO A 386 -6.96 -11.83 6.63
CA PRO A 386 -5.66 -11.20 6.33
C PRO A 386 -5.74 -10.10 5.27
N SER A 387 -6.77 -10.12 4.41
CA SER A 387 -6.99 -9.13 3.37
C SER A 387 -7.54 -7.79 3.87
N GLU A 388 -8.12 -7.75 5.09
CA GLU A 388 -8.70 -6.53 5.64
C GLU A 388 -7.84 -6.01 6.79
N MET A 389 -7.50 -4.72 6.74
CA MET A 389 -6.76 -4.04 7.79
C MET A 389 -7.66 -3.75 8.98
N ILE A 390 -7.16 -4.08 10.16
CA ILE A 390 -7.78 -3.72 11.43
C ILE A 390 -7.15 -2.42 11.91
N ILE A 391 -7.99 -1.45 12.27
CA ILE A 391 -7.54 -0.20 12.88
C ILE A 391 -8.19 -0.09 14.25
N LEU A 392 -7.34 0.11 15.27
CA LEU A 392 -7.74 0.42 16.63
C LEU A 392 -7.27 1.84 16.97
N GLU A 393 -8.05 2.53 17.75
CA GLU A 393 -7.72 3.87 18.23
C GLU A 393 -7.65 3.82 19.77
N LEU A 394 -6.47 4.15 20.30
CA LEU A 394 -6.24 4.30 21.73
C LEU A 394 -6.35 5.79 22.04
N GLY A 395 -7.28 6.14 22.93
CA GLY A 395 -7.46 7.49 23.39
C GLY A 395 -6.72 7.77 24.72
N PRO A 396 -6.94 8.94 25.31
CA PRO A 396 -6.27 9.34 26.55
C PRO A 396 -6.47 8.37 27.73
N GLU A 397 -7.62 7.70 27.81
CA GLU A 397 -7.93 6.75 28.89
C GLU A 397 -7.08 5.49 28.79
N GLU A 398 -6.93 4.93 27.57
CA GLU A 398 -6.11 3.76 27.32
C GLU A 398 -4.62 4.10 27.43
N LEU A 399 -4.20 5.24 26.86
CA LEU A 399 -2.81 5.70 26.91
C LEU A 399 -2.33 6.00 28.34
N ALA A 400 -3.21 6.44 29.23
CA ALA A 400 -2.89 6.63 30.65
C ALA A 400 -2.48 5.32 31.35
N ASN A 401 -2.91 4.18 30.84
CA ASN A 401 -2.59 2.85 31.36
C ASN A 401 -1.36 2.21 30.72
N VAL A 402 -0.72 2.88 29.74
CA VAL A 402 0.51 2.39 29.11
C VAL A 402 1.68 2.60 30.07
N ASN A 403 2.27 1.48 30.51
CA ASN A 403 3.36 1.45 31.47
C ASN A 403 4.58 0.62 31.00
N GLY A 404 4.56 0.18 29.72
CA GLY A 404 5.62 -0.61 29.11
C GLY A 404 5.21 -1.15 27.74
N GLU A 405 5.84 -2.23 27.29
CA GLU A 405 5.61 -2.82 25.97
C GLU A 405 4.11 -3.01 25.69
N ILE A 406 3.70 -2.58 24.50
CA ILE A 406 2.33 -2.74 24.01
C ILE A 406 2.28 -3.99 23.15
N THR A 407 1.38 -4.93 23.47
CA THR A 407 1.15 -6.13 22.66
C THR A 407 -0.28 -6.20 22.16
N VAL A 408 -0.47 -6.77 20.98
CA VAL A 408 -1.80 -6.97 20.39
C VAL A 408 -1.97 -8.44 20.02
N GLU A 409 -3.06 -9.03 20.50
CA GLU A 409 -3.36 -10.45 20.28
C GLU A 409 -4.85 -10.70 19.99
N LEU A 410 -5.14 -11.91 19.48
CA LEU A 410 -6.50 -12.43 19.37
C LEU A 410 -6.79 -13.45 20.46
N GLU A 411 -7.99 -13.37 21.06
CA GLU A 411 -8.50 -14.32 22.05
C GLU A 411 -9.93 -14.72 21.68
N GLU A 412 -10.29 -15.99 21.86
CA GLU A 412 -11.65 -16.49 21.59
C GLU A 412 -12.70 -15.80 22.48
N ARG A 413 -13.86 -15.51 21.86
CA ARG A 413 -15.00 -14.88 22.56
C ARG A 413 -15.90 -15.92 23.18
#